data_3b3fc3cea925ebf804b8cb75231e2333
#
_entry.id   3b3fc3cea925ebf804b8cb75231e2333
#
_cell.length_a   1.000
_cell.length_b   1.000
_cell.length_c   1.000
_cell.angle_alpha   90.00
_cell.angle_beta   90.00
_cell.angle_gamma   90.00
#
_symmetry.space_group_name_H-M   'P 1'
#
loop_
_entity.id
_entity.type
_entity.pdbx_description
1 polymer ?
#
loop_
_entity_poly.entity_id
_entity_poly.type
_entity_poly.pdbx_seq_one_letter_code
_entity_poly.pdbx_strand_id
1 'polypeptide(L)'
;MGETPEYNELLKYTRQLEQKVSMLEDTLKQFQSDGTRVKTRFLSNISHEIRTPMNAIIGFSHLLGDEDVDGNQRDAYIDHITRNSNSLLNMMDNLIDLTLIETGNLQLKEDEVAIYDLLKDLYDKYNMDRYRVNRERVALLLNVREAFKKAKIIADKQRLSRALSCLIENSLAQTKKGVIEFGASFADKNTLIFTIKDSSNMLLQDEIRRIFDTTDKEEDWYNTNDTITLSYKLASGLVKSMKGELMVTDSTFKGITIEFRIPVKSVTPKHYRSVEESRIDVSAKN
;
A
#
# COMPACT_ATOMS: atom_id res chain seq x y z
N MET A 1 -27.59 -7.80 29.92
CA MET A 1 -26.67 -8.47 28.99
C MET A 1 -25.73 -7.39 28.49
N GLY A 2 -24.52 -7.30 29.05
CA GLY A 2 -23.53 -6.30 28.64
C GLY A 2 -22.93 -6.73 27.32
N GLU A 3 -22.99 -5.83 26.34
CA GLU A 3 -22.33 -6.00 25.06
C GLU A 3 -20.84 -6.18 25.31
N THR A 4 -20.27 -7.31 24.87
CA THR A 4 -18.82 -7.55 24.98
C THR A 4 -18.05 -6.55 24.12
N PRO A 5 -16.81 -6.15 24.48
CA PRO A 5 -15.98 -5.25 23.68
C PRO A 5 -15.89 -5.70 22.21
N GLU A 6 -15.85 -7.00 21.98
CA GLU A 6 -15.81 -7.65 20.65
C GLU A 6 -17.08 -7.40 19.81
N TYR A 7 -18.27 -7.41 20.45
CA TYR A 7 -19.53 -7.12 19.78
C TYR A 7 -19.60 -5.66 19.30
N ASN A 8 -19.10 -4.72 20.11
CA ASN A 8 -19.05 -3.31 19.73
C ASN A 8 -18.05 -3.05 18.61
N GLU A 9 -16.96 -3.79 18.58
CA GLU A 9 -15.97 -3.73 17.51
C GLU A 9 -16.53 -4.28 16.19
N LEU A 10 -17.25 -5.40 16.26
CA LEU A 10 -17.96 -5.99 15.10
C LEU A 10 -19.03 -5.04 14.55
N LEU A 11 -19.81 -4.41 15.42
CA LEU A 11 -20.82 -3.39 15.04
C LEU A 11 -20.18 -2.17 14.38
N LYS A 12 -19.02 -1.74 14.84
CA LYS A 12 -18.25 -0.67 14.23
C LYS A 12 -17.79 -1.05 12.82
N TYR A 13 -17.27 -2.27 12.63
CA TYR A 13 -16.89 -2.79 11.32
C TYR A 13 -18.08 -2.88 10.36
N THR A 14 -19.22 -3.37 10.83
CA THR A 14 -20.45 -3.47 10.01
C THR A 14 -20.91 -2.10 9.51
N ARG A 15 -20.94 -1.10 10.38
CA ARG A 15 -21.31 0.28 10.00
C ARG A 15 -20.31 0.89 9.00
N GLN A 16 -19.02 0.65 9.18
CA GLN A 16 -18.01 1.10 8.23
C GLN A 16 -18.17 0.43 6.87
N LEU A 17 -18.46 -0.86 6.83
CA LEU A 17 -18.76 -1.61 5.61
C LEU A 17 -20.00 -1.06 4.90
N GLU A 18 -21.10 -0.84 5.61
CA GLU A 18 -22.33 -0.28 5.03
C GLU A 18 -22.11 1.10 4.40
N GLN A 19 -21.39 2.00 5.09
CA GLN A 19 -21.05 3.31 4.54
C GLN A 19 -20.18 3.21 3.29
N LYS A 20 -19.18 2.32 3.29
CA LYS A 20 -18.29 2.12 2.14
C LYS A 20 -19.00 1.45 0.98
N VAL A 21 -19.89 0.49 1.22
CA VAL A 21 -20.73 -0.13 0.18
C VAL A 21 -21.58 0.93 -0.51
N SER A 22 -22.26 1.78 0.25
CA SER A 22 -23.06 2.88 -0.32
C SER A 22 -22.22 3.84 -1.17
N MET A 23 -21.05 4.22 -0.67
CA MET A 23 -20.13 5.10 -1.40
C MET A 23 -19.60 4.44 -2.69
N LEU A 24 -19.33 3.13 -2.64
CA LEU A 24 -18.89 2.36 -3.79
C LEU A 24 -20.00 2.22 -4.83
N GLU A 25 -21.27 1.97 -4.42
CA GLU A 25 -22.41 1.90 -5.32
C GLU A 25 -22.64 3.21 -6.08
N ASP A 26 -22.52 4.34 -5.40
CA ASP A 26 -22.66 5.65 -6.02
C ASP A 26 -21.50 5.95 -6.99
N THR A 27 -20.30 5.55 -6.61
CA THR A 27 -19.10 5.63 -7.44
C THR A 27 -19.24 4.76 -8.69
N LEU A 28 -19.72 3.51 -8.55
CA LEU A 28 -19.96 2.58 -9.66
C LEU A 28 -21.04 3.10 -10.63
N LYS A 29 -22.08 3.76 -10.13
CA LYS A 29 -23.10 4.41 -10.98
C LYS A 29 -22.49 5.51 -11.83
N GLN A 30 -21.59 6.31 -11.29
CA GLN A 30 -20.85 7.33 -12.05
C GLN A 30 -19.97 6.71 -13.14
N PHE A 31 -19.29 5.59 -12.85
CA PHE A 31 -18.50 4.84 -13.83
C PHE A 31 -19.32 4.21 -14.96
N GLN A 32 -20.54 3.75 -14.68
CA GLN A 32 -21.40 3.11 -15.69
C GLN A 32 -21.87 4.09 -16.77
N SER A 33 -21.92 5.38 -16.48
CA SER A 33 -22.39 6.39 -17.43
C SER A 33 -21.46 6.58 -18.64
N ASP A 34 -20.19 6.17 -18.56
CA ASP A 34 -19.17 6.43 -19.59
C ASP A 34 -18.82 5.24 -20.51
N GLY A 35 -19.61 4.19 -20.53
CA GLY A 35 -19.86 3.26 -21.64
C GLY A 35 -18.68 2.49 -22.28
N THR A 36 -17.56 2.18 -21.63
CA THR A 36 -16.48 1.43 -22.25
C THR A 36 -16.46 -0.06 -21.80
N ARG A 37 -16.30 -0.99 -22.75
CA ARG A 37 -16.19 -2.46 -22.53
C ARG A 37 -15.14 -2.84 -21.47
N VAL A 38 -14.11 -2.06 -21.34
CA VAL A 38 -12.99 -2.20 -20.42
C VAL A 38 -13.44 -2.01 -18.98
N LYS A 39 -14.25 -0.99 -18.71
CA LYS A 39 -14.82 -0.72 -17.37
C LYS A 39 -15.70 -1.88 -16.87
N THR A 40 -16.43 -2.54 -17.77
CA THR A 40 -17.31 -3.69 -17.41
C THR A 40 -16.49 -4.89 -16.92
N ARG A 41 -15.35 -5.18 -17.54
CA ARG A 41 -14.47 -6.29 -17.14
C ARG A 41 -13.81 -6.02 -15.77
N PHE A 42 -13.37 -4.80 -15.55
CA PHE A 42 -12.84 -4.33 -14.27
C PHE A 42 -13.86 -4.54 -13.13
N LEU A 43 -15.11 -4.10 -13.34
CA LEU A 43 -16.19 -4.27 -12.38
C LEU A 43 -16.51 -5.74 -12.10
N SER A 44 -16.44 -6.61 -13.12
CA SER A 44 -16.62 -8.06 -12.96
C SER A 44 -15.52 -8.67 -12.07
N ASN A 45 -14.26 -8.26 -12.29
CA ASN A 45 -13.12 -8.74 -11.51
C ASN A 45 -13.22 -8.30 -10.04
N ILE A 46 -13.55 -7.02 -9.81
CA ILE A 46 -13.79 -6.48 -8.47
C ILE A 46 -14.91 -7.25 -7.77
N SER A 47 -16.02 -7.52 -8.46
CA SER A 47 -17.13 -8.29 -7.89
C SER A 47 -16.69 -9.68 -7.43
N HIS A 48 -15.78 -10.31 -8.15
CA HIS A 48 -15.22 -11.62 -7.76
C HIS A 48 -14.30 -11.49 -6.53
N GLU A 49 -13.45 -10.48 -6.51
CA GLU A 49 -12.52 -10.24 -5.39
C GLU A 49 -13.24 -9.81 -4.09
N ILE A 50 -14.35 -9.09 -4.19
CA ILE A 50 -15.24 -8.77 -3.06
C ILE A 50 -15.92 -10.04 -2.53
N ARG A 51 -16.37 -10.93 -3.42
CA ARG A 51 -17.12 -12.13 -3.04
C ARG A 51 -16.30 -13.09 -2.21
N THR A 52 -15.01 -13.23 -2.47
CA THR A 52 -14.11 -14.16 -1.77
C THR A 52 -14.03 -13.87 -0.26
N PRO A 53 -13.60 -12.68 0.20
CA PRO A 53 -13.58 -12.37 1.63
C PRO A 53 -14.98 -12.33 2.23
N MET A 54 -16.00 -11.89 1.48
CA MET A 54 -17.38 -11.87 1.95
C MET A 54 -17.90 -13.29 2.25
N ASN A 55 -17.65 -14.27 1.36
CA ASN A 55 -18.03 -15.65 1.58
C ASN A 55 -17.29 -16.26 2.78
N ALA A 56 -16.02 -15.90 2.99
CA ALA A 56 -15.27 -16.31 4.17
C ALA A 56 -15.87 -15.74 5.47
N ILE A 57 -16.22 -14.43 5.47
CA ILE A 57 -16.89 -13.80 6.62
C ILE A 57 -18.20 -14.53 6.94
N ILE A 58 -19.05 -14.74 5.92
CA ILE A 58 -20.34 -15.44 6.08
C ILE A 58 -20.12 -16.87 6.59
N GLY A 59 -19.19 -17.63 5.99
CA GLY A 59 -18.91 -19.01 6.37
C GLY A 59 -18.44 -19.13 7.82
N PHE A 60 -17.47 -18.35 8.25
CA PHE A 60 -17.00 -18.36 9.63
C PHE A 60 -18.02 -17.81 10.62
N SER A 61 -18.88 -16.87 10.20
CA SER A 61 -19.99 -16.39 11.03
C SER A 61 -21.04 -17.49 11.28
N HIS A 62 -21.32 -18.32 10.31
CA HIS A 62 -22.19 -19.50 10.49
C HIS A 62 -21.57 -20.50 11.48
N LEU A 63 -20.26 -20.81 11.30
CA LEU A 63 -19.55 -21.72 12.20
C LEU A 63 -19.49 -21.22 13.64
N LEU A 64 -19.46 -19.89 13.88
CA LEU A 64 -19.54 -19.30 15.21
C LEU A 64 -20.89 -19.56 15.92
N GLY A 65 -21.95 -19.84 15.16
CA GLY A 65 -23.27 -20.14 15.64
C GLY A 65 -23.46 -21.58 16.14
N ASP A 66 -22.52 -22.48 15.86
CA ASP A 66 -22.59 -23.88 16.26
C ASP A 66 -22.33 -24.00 17.79
N GLU A 67 -23.16 -24.80 18.49
CA GLU A 67 -23.09 -24.97 19.94
C GLU A 67 -21.82 -25.73 20.40
N ASP A 68 -21.25 -26.56 19.52
CA ASP A 68 -20.09 -27.42 19.80
C ASP A 68 -18.73 -26.75 19.60
N VAL A 69 -18.69 -25.45 19.27
CA VAL A 69 -17.43 -24.71 19.03
C VAL A 69 -16.70 -24.43 20.34
N ASP A 70 -15.50 -24.98 20.49
CA ASP A 70 -14.64 -24.68 21.63
C ASP A 70 -14.05 -23.25 21.58
N GLY A 71 -13.48 -22.79 22.72
CA GLY A 71 -12.96 -21.44 22.84
C GLY A 71 -11.85 -21.12 21.82
N ASN A 72 -10.94 -22.07 21.55
CA ASN A 72 -9.83 -21.87 20.60
C ASN A 72 -10.32 -21.77 19.16
N GLN A 73 -11.32 -22.60 18.80
CA GLN A 73 -11.97 -22.55 17.49
C GLN A 73 -12.73 -21.24 17.30
N ARG A 74 -13.42 -20.77 18.34
CA ARG A 74 -14.15 -19.49 18.34
C ARG A 74 -13.21 -18.31 18.08
N ASP A 75 -12.09 -18.27 18.79
CA ASP A 75 -11.07 -17.23 18.60
C ASP A 75 -10.48 -17.27 17.17
N ALA A 76 -10.22 -18.47 16.65
CA ALA A 76 -9.75 -18.64 15.27
C ALA A 76 -10.77 -18.13 14.24
N TYR A 77 -12.06 -18.41 14.42
CA TYR A 77 -13.11 -17.94 13.52
C TYR A 77 -13.27 -16.42 13.58
N ILE A 78 -13.22 -15.82 14.77
CA ILE A 78 -13.23 -14.36 14.94
C ILE A 78 -12.04 -13.72 14.21
N ASP A 79 -10.84 -14.30 14.35
CA ASP A 79 -9.64 -13.82 13.69
C ASP A 79 -9.77 -13.91 12.15
N HIS A 80 -10.36 -15.01 11.63
CA HIS A 80 -10.66 -15.14 10.20
C HIS A 80 -11.66 -14.08 9.70
N ILE A 81 -12.75 -13.84 10.44
CA ILE A 81 -13.75 -12.83 10.11
C ILE A 81 -13.09 -11.45 10.10
N THR A 82 -12.33 -11.12 11.14
CA THR A 82 -11.65 -9.82 11.28
C THR A 82 -10.66 -9.58 10.14
N ARG A 83 -9.83 -10.57 9.78
CA ARG A 83 -8.89 -10.45 8.66
C ARG A 83 -9.59 -10.25 7.33
N ASN A 84 -10.63 -11.01 7.03
CA ASN A 84 -11.36 -10.87 5.77
C ASN A 84 -12.13 -9.55 5.71
N SER A 85 -12.67 -9.07 6.83
CA SER A 85 -13.30 -7.75 6.91
C SER A 85 -12.30 -6.62 6.63
N ASN A 86 -11.12 -6.67 7.24
CA ASN A 86 -10.06 -5.69 6.98
C ASN A 86 -9.57 -5.74 5.53
N SER A 87 -9.44 -6.94 4.94
CA SER A 87 -9.09 -7.10 3.53
C SER A 87 -10.14 -6.44 2.62
N LEU A 88 -11.42 -6.67 2.90
CA LEU A 88 -12.51 -6.07 2.15
C LEU A 88 -12.52 -4.55 2.28
N LEU A 89 -12.36 -4.01 3.48
CA LEU A 89 -12.27 -2.57 3.72
C LEU A 89 -11.10 -1.95 2.95
N ASN A 90 -9.92 -2.56 2.98
CA ASN A 90 -8.76 -2.10 2.24
C ASN A 90 -9.00 -2.09 0.72
N MET A 91 -9.67 -3.11 0.20
CA MET A 91 -10.01 -3.20 -1.21
C MET A 91 -10.97 -2.08 -1.62
N MET A 92 -11.99 -1.81 -0.80
CA MET A 92 -12.93 -0.72 -1.05
C MET A 92 -12.24 0.64 -1.03
N ASP A 93 -11.33 0.88 -0.08
CA ASP A 93 -10.53 2.10 -0.03
C ASP A 93 -9.65 2.26 -1.29
N ASN A 94 -9.07 1.14 -1.78
CA ASN A 94 -8.30 1.15 -3.03
C ASN A 94 -9.15 1.58 -4.23
N LEU A 95 -10.39 1.08 -4.32
CA LEU A 95 -11.31 1.41 -5.41
C LEU A 95 -11.76 2.87 -5.37
N ILE A 96 -12.08 3.37 -4.17
CA ILE A 96 -12.44 4.78 -3.98
C ILE A 96 -11.28 5.67 -4.39
N ASP A 97 -10.06 5.38 -3.93
CA ASP A 97 -8.88 6.17 -4.26
C ASP A 97 -8.58 6.15 -5.76
N LEU A 98 -8.66 4.97 -6.41
CA LEU A 98 -8.49 4.86 -7.87
C LEU A 98 -9.52 5.69 -8.61
N THR A 99 -10.77 5.64 -8.19
CA THR A 99 -11.84 6.43 -8.82
C THR A 99 -11.59 7.93 -8.68
N LEU A 100 -11.17 8.39 -7.50
CA LEU A 100 -10.84 9.79 -7.26
C LEU A 100 -9.65 10.25 -8.12
N ILE A 101 -8.67 9.37 -8.31
CA ILE A 101 -7.50 9.63 -9.18
C ILE A 101 -7.95 9.74 -10.64
N GLU A 102 -8.70 8.75 -11.14
CA GLU A 102 -9.14 8.70 -12.54
C GLU A 102 -10.09 9.84 -12.93
N THR A 103 -10.95 10.25 -12.00
CA THR A 103 -11.86 11.39 -12.22
C THR A 103 -11.20 12.75 -12.00
N GLY A 104 -9.93 12.77 -11.57
CA GLY A 104 -9.22 14.03 -11.23
C GLY A 104 -9.76 14.73 -9.99
N ASN A 105 -10.57 14.04 -9.19
CA ASN A 105 -11.23 14.59 -7.99
C ASN A 105 -10.44 14.36 -6.71
N LEU A 106 -9.26 13.75 -6.78
CA LEU A 106 -8.41 13.54 -5.61
C LEU A 106 -7.88 14.87 -5.09
N GLN A 107 -8.37 15.27 -3.91
CA GLN A 107 -7.84 16.44 -3.20
C GLN A 107 -6.75 16.02 -2.24
N LEU A 108 -5.59 16.67 -2.34
CA LEU A 108 -4.46 16.46 -1.44
C LEU A 108 -4.56 17.42 -0.25
N LYS A 109 -4.23 16.91 0.93
CA LYS A 109 -4.09 17.69 2.17
C LYS A 109 -2.62 17.90 2.44
N GLU A 110 -2.17 19.14 2.54
CA GLU A 110 -0.81 19.46 2.92
C GLU A 110 -0.70 19.52 4.45
N ASP A 111 -0.05 18.53 5.05
CA ASP A 111 0.25 18.44 6.46
C ASP A 111 1.77 18.38 6.68
N GLU A 112 2.22 18.76 7.88
CA GLU A 112 3.61 18.52 8.28
C GLU A 112 3.81 17.04 8.61
N VAL A 113 4.66 16.35 7.86
CA VAL A 113 4.92 14.92 7.99
C VAL A 113 6.35 14.69 8.48
N ALA A 114 6.50 14.10 9.66
CA ALA A 114 7.75 13.54 10.14
C ALA A 114 8.02 12.21 9.41
N ILE A 115 9.03 12.21 8.54
CA ILE A 115 9.30 11.08 7.64
C ILE A 115 9.65 9.81 8.42
N TYR A 116 10.50 9.95 9.44
CA TYR A 116 10.90 8.81 10.26
C TYR A 116 9.72 8.17 10.97
N ASP A 117 8.83 8.98 11.56
CA ASP A 117 7.67 8.48 12.30
C ASP A 117 6.72 7.76 11.34
N LEU A 118 6.47 8.30 10.14
CA LEU A 118 5.67 7.65 9.11
C LEU A 118 6.23 6.27 8.74
N LEU A 119 7.54 6.20 8.46
CA LEU A 119 8.18 4.94 8.06
C LEU A 119 8.24 3.95 9.22
N LYS A 120 8.43 4.44 10.45
CA LYS A 120 8.42 3.60 11.65
C LYS A 120 7.05 3.02 11.92
N ASP A 121 5.97 3.81 11.81
CA ASP A 121 4.59 3.34 11.97
C ASP A 121 4.29 2.21 10.97
N LEU A 122 4.72 2.36 9.70
CA LEU A 122 4.59 1.32 8.68
C LEU A 122 5.43 0.08 9.01
N TYR A 123 6.66 0.26 9.48
CA TYR A 123 7.53 -0.84 9.90
C TYR A 123 6.89 -1.63 11.05
N ASP A 124 6.44 -0.95 12.10
CA ASP A 124 5.85 -1.60 13.26
C ASP A 124 4.58 -2.38 12.86
N LYS A 125 3.70 -1.78 12.04
CA LYS A 125 2.50 -2.42 11.49
C LYS A 125 2.86 -3.71 10.76
N TYR A 126 3.69 -3.63 9.72
CA TYR A 126 3.96 -4.79 8.85
C TYR A 126 4.91 -5.80 9.48
N ASN A 127 5.75 -5.40 10.41
CA ASN A 127 6.56 -6.33 11.17
C ASN A 127 5.70 -7.20 12.09
N MET A 128 4.63 -6.67 12.68
CA MET A 128 3.65 -7.47 13.43
C MET A 128 2.81 -8.36 12.50
N ASP A 129 2.33 -7.82 11.38
CA ASP A 129 1.47 -8.55 10.46
C ASP A 129 2.17 -9.76 9.82
N ARG A 130 3.49 -9.69 9.53
CA ARG A 130 4.24 -10.82 8.97
C ARG A 130 4.27 -12.04 9.89
N TYR A 131 4.28 -11.85 11.21
CA TYR A 131 4.19 -12.95 12.17
C TYR A 131 2.80 -13.58 12.15
N ARG A 132 1.75 -12.77 12.08
CA ARG A 132 0.36 -13.24 12.02
C ARG A 132 0.04 -14.08 10.77
N VAL A 133 0.73 -13.82 9.65
CA VAL A 133 0.52 -14.54 8.38
C VAL A 133 1.57 -15.60 8.09
N ASN A 134 2.29 -16.10 9.10
CA ASN A 134 3.33 -17.13 9.00
C ASN A 134 4.45 -16.78 7.98
N ARG A 135 4.83 -15.52 7.88
CA ARG A 135 5.93 -15.05 7.03
C ARG A 135 7.20 -14.74 7.82
N GLU A 136 7.48 -15.52 8.84
CA GLU A 136 8.67 -15.39 9.69
C GLU A 136 9.99 -15.53 8.93
N ARG A 137 9.94 -16.17 7.76
CA ARG A 137 11.11 -16.33 6.87
C ARG A 137 11.46 -15.09 6.06
N VAL A 138 10.65 -14.03 6.16
CA VAL A 138 10.88 -12.74 5.50
C VAL A 138 11.35 -11.74 6.54
N ALA A 139 12.58 -11.26 6.44
CA ALA A 139 13.07 -10.17 7.27
C ALA A 139 12.57 -8.83 6.71
N LEU A 140 11.96 -8.00 7.56
CA LEU A 140 11.60 -6.63 7.22
C LEU A 140 12.63 -5.68 7.83
N LEU A 141 13.22 -4.80 7.03
CA LEU A 141 14.25 -3.86 7.44
C LEU A 141 13.82 -2.42 7.12
N LEU A 142 13.99 -1.54 8.09
CA LEU A 142 13.82 -0.10 7.92
C LEU A 142 15.20 0.56 7.76
N ASN A 143 15.51 1.06 6.56
CA ASN A 143 16.75 1.71 6.24
C ASN A 143 16.57 3.23 6.17
N VAL A 144 16.78 3.90 7.28
CA VAL A 144 16.68 5.36 7.40
C VAL A 144 17.92 5.90 8.10
N ARG A 145 18.63 6.83 7.45
CA ARG A 145 19.80 7.49 8.04
C ARG A 145 19.40 8.30 9.27
N GLU A 146 20.29 8.38 10.26
CA GLU A 146 20.07 9.12 11.51
C GLU A 146 19.61 10.58 11.28
N ALA A 147 20.17 11.22 10.24
CA ALA A 147 19.80 12.57 9.85
C ALA A 147 18.31 12.74 9.50
N PHE A 148 17.64 11.66 9.06
CA PHE A 148 16.21 11.66 8.73
C PHE A 148 15.28 11.64 9.94
N LYS A 149 15.76 11.28 11.12
CA LYS A 149 14.93 11.23 12.34
C LYS A 149 14.27 12.57 12.69
N LYS A 150 14.84 13.67 12.21
CA LYS A 150 14.30 15.02 12.41
C LYS A 150 13.74 15.65 11.15
N ALA A 151 13.74 14.92 10.03
CA ALA A 151 13.29 15.45 8.76
C ALA A 151 11.77 15.54 8.72
N LYS A 152 11.27 16.73 8.37
CA LYS A 152 9.85 17.00 8.15
C LYS A 152 9.64 17.60 6.77
N ILE A 153 8.56 17.23 6.14
CA ILE A 153 8.12 17.74 4.85
C ILE A 153 6.67 18.19 4.91
N ILE A 154 6.26 18.98 3.95
CA ILE A 154 4.84 19.28 3.70
C ILE A 154 4.36 18.32 2.62
N ALA A 155 3.43 17.43 2.98
CA ALA A 155 2.85 16.42 2.08
C ALA A 155 1.50 15.92 2.63
N ASP A 156 0.75 15.18 1.82
CA ASP A 156 -0.41 14.45 2.30
C ASP A 156 0.04 13.14 2.99
N LYS A 157 0.03 13.13 4.32
CA LYS A 157 0.45 11.99 5.14
C LYS A 157 -0.34 10.73 4.80
N GLN A 158 -1.65 10.87 4.59
CA GLN A 158 -2.54 9.72 4.35
C GLN A 158 -2.24 9.08 2.98
N ARG A 159 -2.12 9.90 1.93
CA ARG A 159 -1.82 9.44 0.56
C ARG A 159 -0.42 8.88 0.45
N LEU A 160 0.54 9.50 1.13
CA LEU A 160 1.91 9.01 1.19
C LEU A 160 2.01 7.66 1.90
N SER A 161 1.37 7.53 3.07
CA SER A 161 1.27 6.27 3.80
C SER A 161 0.61 5.19 2.94
N ARG A 162 -0.46 5.53 2.21
CA ARG A 162 -1.18 4.59 1.36
C ARG A 162 -0.32 4.08 0.20
N ALA A 163 0.38 4.97 -0.51
CA ALA A 163 1.28 4.58 -1.60
C ALA A 163 2.38 3.63 -1.10
N LEU A 164 3.02 3.94 0.02
CA LEU A 164 4.01 3.08 0.64
C LEU A 164 3.42 1.73 1.08
N SER A 165 2.23 1.74 1.68
CA SER A 165 1.52 0.53 2.08
C SER A 165 1.29 -0.40 0.91
N CYS A 166 0.78 0.10 -0.21
CA CYS A 166 0.55 -0.71 -1.42
C CYS A 166 1.83 -1.42 -1.89
N LEU A 167 2.97 -0.71 -1.88
CA LEU A 167 4.25 -1.28 -2.31
C LEU A 167 4.79 -2.31 -1.32
N ILE A 168 4.73 -2.04 -0.02
CA ILE A 168 5.19 -2.96 1.03
C ILE A 168 4.32 -4.21 1.08
N GLU A 169 3.00 -4.07 0.97
CA GLU A 169 2.05 -5.20 0.95
C GLU A 169 2.31 -6.11 -0.26
N ASN A 170 2.55 -5.54 -1.43
CA ASN A 170 2.92 -6.31 -2.62
C ASN A 170 4.24 -7.06 -2.43
N SER A 171 5.27 -6.40 -1.92
CA SER A 171 6.55 -7.04 -1.62
C SER A 171 6.38 -8.18 -0.61
N LEU A 172 5.59 -7.98 0.45
CA LEU A 172 5.25 -9.02 1.43
C LEU A 172 4.43 -10.15 0.80
N ALA A 173 3.52 -9.88 -0.12
CA ALA A 173 2.72 -10.90 -0.79
C ALA A 173 3.58 -11.82 -1.65
N GLN A 174 4.58 -11.28 -2.31
CA GLN A 174 5.41 -11.98 -3.30
C GLN A 174 6.67 -12.63 -2.70
N THR A 175 7.23 -12.06 -1.63
CA THR A 175 8.43 -12.60 -1.01
C THR A 175 8.09 -13.73 -0.05
N LYS A 176 8.40 -14.98 -0.43
CA LYS A 176 8.18 -16.16 0.43
C LYS A 176 9.28 -16.34 1.48
N LYS A 177 10.52 -15.95 1.14
CA LYS A 177 11.70 -16.03 1.99
C LYS A 177 12.71 -14.98 1.53
N GLY A 178 13.35 -14.29 2.47
CA GLY A 178 14.40 -13.34 2.17
C GLY A 178 14.25 -12.04 2.93
N VAL A 179 14.50 -10.92 2.27
CA VAL A 179 14.55 -9.60 2.89
C VAL A 179 13.68 -8.62 2.10
N ILE A 180 12.94 -7.82 2.83
CA ILE A 180 12.30 -6.61 2.31
C ILE A 180 12.89 -5.44 3.08
N GLU A 181 13.51 -4.51 2.37
CA GLU A 181 14.10 -3.31 2.93
C GLU A 181 13.37 -2.10 2.35
N PHE A 182 12.96 -1.17 3.20
CA PHE A 182 12.40 0.09 2.75
C PHE A 182 12.95 1.26 3.55
N GLY A 183 12.93 2.44 2.95
CA GLY A 183 13.48 3.63 3.57
C GLY A 183 13.26 4.88 2.74
N ALA A 184 13.91 5.97 3.16
CA ALA A 184 13.87 7.24 2.45
C ALA A 184 15.23 7.92 2.42
N SER A 185 15.44 8.71 1.34
CA SER A 185 16.60 9.55 1.16
C SER A 185 16.21 10.83 0.40
N PHE A 186 16.96 11.91 0.56
CA PHE A 186 16.81 13.07 -0.31
C PHE A 186 17.74 12.94 -1.52
N ALA A 187 17.20 13.09 -2.73
CA ALA A 187 18.02 13.27 -3.93
C ALA A 187 18.67 14.65 -3.92
N ASP A 188 17.90 15.66 -3.52
CA ASP A 188 18.29 17.04 -3.38
C ASP A 188 17.42 17.75 -2.31
N LYS A 189 17.49 19.08 -2.22
CA LYS A 189 16.73 19.85 -1.21
C LYS A 189 15.21 19.77 -1.36
N ASN A 190 14.74 19.44 -2.55
CA ASN A 190 13.32 19.51 -2.92
C ASN A 190 12.76 18.18 -3.38
N THR A 191 13.57 17.12 -3.44
CA THR A 191 13.16 15.80 -3.93
C THR A 191 13.42 14.73 -2.88
N LEU A 192 12.35 14.12 -2.39
CA LEU A 192 12.40 12.98 -1.50
C LEU A 192 12.24 11.69 -2.33
N ILE A 193 13.08 10.70 -2.06
CA ILE A 193 13.03 9.37 -2.65
C ILE A 193 12.67 8.38 -1.55
N PHE A 194 11.64 7.58 -1.78
CA PHE A 194 11.38 6.36 -1.03
C PHE A 194 11.85 5.17 -1.85
N THR A 195 12.50 4.23 -1.19
CA THR A 195 13.02 3.03 -1.82
C THR A 195 12.43 1.81 -1.14
N ILE A 196 11.88 0.89 -1.91
CA ILE A 196 11.44 -0.42 -1.45
C ILE A 196 12.23 -1.47 -2.26
N LYS A 197 12.94 -2.32 -1.54
CA LYS A 197 13.77 -3.37 -2.11
C LYS A 197 13.35 -4.70 -1.55
N ASP A 198 13.05 -5.65 -2.40
CA ASP A 198 12.68 -6.99 -1.98
C ASP A 198 13.45 -8.06 -2.75
N SER A 199 13.51 -9.26 -2.16
CA SER A 199 14.16 -10.43 -2.73
C SER A 199 13.20 -11.36 -3.48
N SER A 200 12.14 -10.79 -4.09
CA SER A 200 11.14 -11.54 -4.87
C SER A 200 11.72 -12.18 -6.13
N ASN A 201 10.99 -13.11 -6.72
CA ASN A 201 11.45 -13.89 -7.85
C ASN A 201 11.40 -13.10 -9.18
N MET A 202 12.32 -13.37 -10.09
CA MET A 202 12.55 -12.63 -11.35
C MET A 202 11.34 -12.62 -12.31
N LEU A 203 10.49 -13.65 -12.31
CA LEU A 203 9.29 -13.70 -13.18
C LEU A 203 8.28 -12.58 -12.90
N LEU A 204 8.15 -12.20 -11.63
CA LEU A 204 7.30 -11.10 -11.20
C LEU A 204 7.88 -9.73 -11.57
N GLN A 205 9.19 -9.63 -11.78
CA GLN A 205 9.88 -8.39 -12.13
C GLN A 205 9.52 -7.90 -13.52
N ASP A 206 9.37 -8.80 -14.50
CA ASP A 206 8.96 -8.45 -15.85
C ASP A 206 7.48 -8.01 -15.89
N GLU A 207 6.64 -8.60 -15.06
CA GLU A 207 5.24 -8.16 -14.92
C GLU A 207 5.15 -6.77 -14.29
N ILE A 208 5.91 -6.52 -13.22
CA ILE A 208 5.97 -5.20 -12.58
C ILE A 208 6.51 -4.15 -13.54
N ARG A 209 7.58 -4.46 -14.30
CA ARG A 209 8.08 -3.54 -15.34
C ARG A 209 6.99 -3.19 -16.35
N ARG A 210 6.27 -4.17 -16.87
CA ARG A 210 5.16 -3.92 -17.81
C ARG A 210 4.10 -3.00 -17.21
N ILE A 211 3.78 -3.16 -15.91
CA ILE A 211 2.82 -2.29 -15.22
C ILE A 211 3.30 -0.82 -15.22
N PHE A 212 4.60 -0.58 -15.06
CA PHE A 212 5.16 0.77 -15.05
C PHE A 212 5.42 1.32 -16.46
N ASP A 213 5.81 0.46 -17.43
CA ASP A 213 6.11 0.85 -18.81
C ASP A 213 4.84 1.10 -19.66
N THR A 214 3.71 0.45 -19.31
CA THR A 214 2.43 0.59 -20.05
C THR A 214 1.57 1.75 -19.58
N THR A 215 2.12 2.68 -18.83
CA THR A 215 1.39 3.82 -18.25
C THR A 215 0.67 4.73 -19.25
N ASP A 216 0.94 4.60 -20.55
CA ASP A 216 0.36 5.47 -21.58
C ASP A 216 -0.81 4.85 -22.37
N LYS A 217 -1.15 3.57 -22.13
CA LYS A 217 -2.31 2.93 -22.77
C LYS A 217 -3.36 2.55 -21.71
N GLU A 218 -4.36 3.41 -21.57
CA GLU A 218 -5.50 3.20 -20.66
C GLU A 218 -6.18 1.82 -20.82
N GLU A 219 -6.17 1.24 -22.03
CA GLU A 219 -6.84 -0.02 -22.32
C GLU A 219 -6.19 -1.26 -21.66
N ASP A 220 -4.88 -1.27 -21.47
CA ASP A 220 -4.17 -2.41 -20.85
C ASP A 220 -4.37 -2.48 -19.33
N TRP A 221 -4.77 -1.39 -18.73
CA TRP A 221 -4.95 -1.26 -17.29
C TRP A 221 -6.10 -2.10 -16.73
N TYR A 222 -7.16 -2.26 -17.51
CA TYR A 222 -8.37 -2.97 -17.09
C TYR A 222 -8.35 -4.46 -17.45
N ASN A 223 -7.32 -4.90 -18.18
CA ASN A 223 -7.19 -6.28 -18.65
C ASN A 223 -6.52 -7.23 -17.66
N THR A 224 -5.99 -6.73 -16.54
CA THR A 224 -5.31 -7.54 -15.53
C THR A 224 -6.27 -7.96 -14.42
N ASN A 225 -6.32 -9.26 -14.13
CA ASN A 225 -7.18 -9.88 -13.11
C ASN A 225 -6.49 -9.97 -11.75
N ASP A 226 -5.46 -9.15 -11.47
CA ASP A 226 -4.58 -9.37 -10.34
C ASP A 226 -4.62 -8.19 -9.35
N THR A 227 -4.90 -8.50 -8.08
CA THR A 227 -4.88 -7.55 -6.96
C THR A 227 -3.54 -6.82 -6.85
N ILE A 228 -2.45 -7.49 -7.21
CA ILE A 228 -1.10 -6.93 -7.21
C ILE A 228 -1.01 -5.77 -8.19
N THR A 229 -1.50 -5.97 -9.41
CA THR A 229 -1.54 -4.91 -10.44
C THR A 229 -2.37 -3.72 -9.99
N LEU A 230 -3.53 -3.97 -9.35
CA LEU A 230 -4.38 -2.90 -8.82
C LEU A 230 -3.65 -2.06 -7.76
N SER A 231 -2.93 -2.71 -6.85
CA SER A 231 -2.14 -2.03 -5.82
C SER A 231 -1.01 -1.18 -6.39
N TYR A 232 -0.30 -1.67 -7.43
CA TYR A 232 0.74 -0.87 -8.11
C TYR A 232 0.15 0.33 -8.86
N LYS A 233 -1.00 0.17 -9.50
CA LYS A 233 -1.73 1.26 -10.16
C LYS A 233 -2.13 2.33 -9.17
N LEU A 234 -2.69 1.93 -8.03
CA LEU A 234 -3.05 2.85 -6.97
C LEU A 234 -1.81 3.62 -6.48
N ALA A 235 -0.71 2.90 -6.19
CA ALA A 235 0.54 3.54 -5.78
C ALA A 235 1.03 4.55 -6.82
N SER A 236 1.05 4.16 -8.12
CA SER A 236 1.45 5.04 -9.22
C SER A 236 0.54 6.27 -9.34
N GLY A 237 -0.77 6.08 -9.27
CA GLY A 237 -1.74 7.18 -9.34
C GLY A 237 -1.61 8.16 -8.17
N LEU A 238 -1.44 7.66 -6.94
CA LEU A 238 -1.20 8.47 -5.76
C LEU A 238 0.10 9.27 -5.87
N VAL A 239 1.18 8.63 -6.31
CA VAL A 239 2.49 9.27 -6.51
C VAL A 239 2.40 10.36 -7.59
N LYS A 240 1.76 10.08 -8.73
CA LYS A 240 1.50 11.06 -9.79
C LYS A 240 0.66 12.24 -9.30
N SER A 241 -0.37 11.99 -8.49
CA SER A 241 -1.18 13.06 -7.89
C SER A 241 -0.36 13.99 -6.99
N MET A 242 0.67 13.45 -6.33
CA MET A 242 1.67 14.21 -5.57
C MET A 242 2.77 14.82 -6.45
N LYS A 243 2.60 14.82 -7.80
CA LYS A 243 3.58 15.29 -8.79
C LYS A 243 4.89 14.51 -8.75
N GLY A 244 4.83 13.26 -8.32
CA GLY A 244 5.95 12.36 -8.21
C GLY A 244 6.03 11.38 -9.36
N GLU A 245 7.03 10.52 -9.29
CA GLU A 245 7.31 9.45 -10.24
C GLU A 245 7.59 8.15 -9.50
N LEU A 246 7.04 7.05 -10.01
CA LEU A 246 7.26 5.70 -9.52
C LEU A 246 7.96 4.88 -10.59
N MET A 247 9.08 4.24 -10.24
CA MET A 247 9.92 3.52 -11.18
C MET A 247 10.55 2.26 -10.57
N VAL A 248 10.91 1.31 -11.43
CA VAL A 248 11.78 0.18 -11.12
C VAL A 248 13.21 0.56 -11.48
N THR A 249 14.09 0.67 -10.49
CA THR A 249 15.49 1.10 -10.70
C THR A 249 16.47 -0.07 -10.81
N ASP A 250 16.16 -1.18 -10.17
CA ASP A 250 16.96 -2.40 -10.28
C ASP A 250 16.05 -3.63 -10.30
N SER A 251 16.41 -4.59 -11.14
CA SER A 251 15.71 -5.84 -11.29
C SER A 251 16.73 -6.90 -11.69
N THR A 252 17.19 -7.62 -10.69
CA THR A 252 18.23 -8.67 -10.84
C THR A 252 17.70 -10.00 -10.32
N PHE A 253 18.47 -11.08 -10.53
CA PHE A 253 18.19 -12.38 -9.93
C PHE A 253 18.12 -12.37 -8.38
N LYS A 254 18.50 -11.25 -7.76
CA LYS A 254 18.52 -11.08 -6.30
C LYS A 254 17.33 -10.27 -5.77
N GLY A 255 16.44 -9.81 -6.64
CA GLY A 255 15.27 -9.06 -6.23
C GLY A 255 14.95 -7.85 -7.10
N ILE A 256 14.01 -7.05 -6.65
CA ILE A 256 13.54 -5.83 -7.30
C ILE A 256 13.76 -4.62 -6.38
N THR A 257 14.06 -3.48 -6.98
CA THR A 257 14.10 -2.19 -6.30
C THR A 257 13.12 -1.23 -6.96
N ILE A 258 12.16 -0.79 -6.18
CA ILE A 258 11.18 0.22 -6.59
C ILE A 258 11.52 1.52 -5.88
N GLU A 259 11.63 2.59 -6.65
CA GLU A 259 11.76 3.95 -6.13
C GLU A 259 10.51 4.75 -6.45
N PHE A 260 10.04 5.51 -5.48
CA PHE A 260 9.13 6.58 -5.78
C PHE A 260 9.68 7.92 -5.31
N ARG A 261 9.63 8.92 -6.20
CA ARG A 261 10.20 10.25 -6.03
C ARG A 261 9.07 11.25 -5.97
N ILE A 262 9.09 12.13 -4.98
CA ILE A 262 8.13 13.24 -4.87
C ILE A 262 8.84 14.56 -4.65
N PRO A 263 8.36 15.65 -5.29
CA PRO A 263 8.78 16.98 -4.95
C PRO A 263 8.24 17.35 -3.56
N VAL A 264 9.09 17.87 -2.71
CA VAL A 264 8.72 18.25 -1.33
C VAL A 264 9.24 19.62 -0.96
N LYS A 265 8.48 20.31 -0.10
CA LYS A 265 8.98 21.47 0.64
C LYS A 265 9.51 20.96 1.97
N SER A 266 10.84 20.96 2.16
CA SER A 266 11.45 20.57 3.43
C SER A 266 11.26 21.68 4.47
N VAL A 267 10.80 21.29 5.65
CA VAL A 267 10.64 22.18 6.81
C VAL A 267 11.87 22.11 7.73
N THR A 268 12.82 21.24 7.43
CA THR A 268 14.00 21.00 8.28
C THR A 268 15.04 22.13 8.18
N PRO A 269 15.65 22.58 9.30
CA PRO A 269 16.64 23.65 9.26
C PRO A 269 17.87 23.29 8.41
N LYS A 270 18.49 24.31 7.82
CA LYS A 270 19.56 24.37 6.81
C LYS A 270 20.87 23.57 7.07
N HIS A 271 20.89 22.43 7.73
CA HIS A 271 22.10 21.67 8.02
C HIS A 271 22.28 20.39 7.18
N TYR A 272 21.60 20.29 6.05
CA TYR A 272 21.86 19.26 5.06
C TYR A 272 22.97 19.70 4.09
N ARG A 273 24.23 19.55 4.49
CA ARG A 273 25.36 19.56 3.53
C ARG A 273 25.28 18.27 2.74
N SER A 274 25.17 18.38 1.43
CA SER A 274 25.24 17.27 0.48
C SER A 274 26.52 16.47 0.72
N VAL A 275 26.42 15.16 0.75
CA VAL A 275 27.55 14.22 0.89
C VAL A 275 28.52 14.31 -0.31
N GLU A 276 28.22 15.09 -1.35
CA GLU A 276 29.11 15.34 -2.48
C GLU A 276 30.30 16.24 -2.16
N GLU A 277 30.23 17.11 -1.15
CA GLU A 277 31.39 17.96 -0.79
C GLU A 277 32.49 17.23 0.03
N SER A 278 32.27 16.02 0.49
CA SER A 278 33.27 15.26 1.25
C SER A 278 34.08 14.26 0.41
N ARG A 279 33.88 14.20 -0.92
CA ARG A 279 34.69 13.37 -1.84
C ARG A 279 35.73 14.11 -2.66
N ILE A 280 35.86 15.41 -2.51
CA ILE A 280 36.86 16.22 -3.22
C ILE A 280 37.77 16.84 -2.16
N ASP A 281 38.65 16.07 -1.52
CA ASP A 281 39.88 16.58 -0.91
C ASP A 281 40.84 15.47 -0.44
N VAL A 282 41.09 14.44 -1.26
CA VAL A 282 42.15 13.46 -1.01
C VAL A 282 43.13 13.30 -2.19
N SER A 283 43.06 14.15 -3.21
CA SER A 283 44.02 14.08 -4.33
C SER A 283 44.90 15.31 -4.53
N ALA A 284 45.09 16.13 -3.50
CA ALA A 284 46.01 17.25 -3.56
C ALA A 284 46.96 17.25 -2.34
N LYS A 285 47.74 16.19 -2.20
CA LYS A 285 49.02 16.20 -1.47
C LYS A 285 49.76 14.88 -1.76
N ASN A 286 50.47 14.86 -2.87
CA ASN A 286 51.84 14.32 -2.99
C ASN A 286 52.43 14.76 -4.35
#